data_4cd423f943c6c643a6395c40eff66d3d
#
_entry.id   4cd423f943c6c643a6395c40eff66d3d
#
_cell.length_a   1.000
_cell.length_b   1.000
_cell.length_c   1.000
_cell.angle_alpha   90.00
_cell.angle_beta   90.00
_cell.angle_gamma   90.00
#
_symmetry.space_group_name_H-M   'P 1'
#
loop_
_entity.id
_entity.type
_entity.pdbx_description
1 polymer ?
#
loop_
_entity_poly.entity_id
_entity_poly.type
_entity_poly.pdbx_seq_one_letter_code
_entity_poly.pdbx_strand_id
1 'polypeptide(L)'
;MPSIMKIALPALAAATTAYAQSCTVSATTTIQNAGDATGLASCSTFSGSIAIATGTTDDIALDGIRRLNGNLVASANSNIKRISASNLDTLDGEMHLDGLTRLYAVEMPLLKNVDSIKFNALPNLQQLTFTAEVDQASKVDIQNTALRSLTGINIEEVDTVFIANNGYIDEISMQLGNVSTSLTLADNNENVKVSLPNLIWASNLTFRFCGSVSVPSLQTLNGSLGLYNNGFESFSAPNLTSIGEALAIVANENLSNITFPKLTKITDNLQVANNSRLVEITGFPELVSIGGSFDISGNMTNVETPKLNSVRGTFNLQSSDNVTATCAAYQSLKNRKLIEGGFKCIGRVVDPGQQGHNPTSQSGSKTGAATSLSAVNGALGLAAMAAVLLF
;
A
#
# COMPACT_ATOMS: atom_id res chain seq x y z
N MET A 1 -90.92 3.59 21.96
CA MET A 1 -89.77 4.24 21.21
C MET A 1 -88.60 4.22 22.17
N PRO A 2 -87.60 3.39 21.95
CA PRO A 2 -86.43 3.37 22.81
C PRO A 2 -85.36 4.38 22.29
N SER A 3 -84.83 5.12 23.23
CA SER A 3 -83.79 6.13 23.08
C SER A 3 -82.45 5.50 22.74
N ILE A 4 -81.80 5.95 21.64
CA ILE A 4 -80.46 5.50 21.21
C ILE A 4 -79.39 6.32 21.97
N MET A 5 -78.71 5.63 22.89
CA MET A 5 -77.60 6.19 23.65
C MET A 5 -76.34 6.22 22.73
N LYS A 6 -75.88 7.41 22.36
CA LYS A 6 -74.64 7.59 21.59
C LYS A 6 -73.48 7.45 22.55
N ILE A 7 -72.71 6.35 22.41
CA ILE A 7 -71.45 6.15 23.11
C ILE A 7 -70.37 6.88 22.29
N ALA A 8 -69.80 7.97 22.83
CA ALA A 8 -68.63 8.63 22.29
C ALA A 8 -67.39 7.84 22.71
N LEU A 9 -66.69 7.23 21.75
CA LEU A 9 -65.36 6.69 21.97
C LEU A 9 -64.38 7.86 22.15
N PRO A 10 -63.53 7.87 23.18
CA PRO A 10 -62.41 8.82 23.23
C PRO A 10 -61.35 8.38 22.22
N ALA A 11 -61.00 9.29 21.30
CA ALA A 11 -59.85 9.16 20.42
C ALA A 11 -58.58 9.14 21.29
N LEU A 12 -57.94 7.97 21.41
CA LEU A 12 -56.62 7.86 21.99
C LEU A 12 -55.63 8.52 21.01
N ALA A 13 -55.27 9.77 21.27
CA ALA A 13 -54.13 10.37 20.63
C ALA A 13 -52.87 9.65 21.11
N ALA A 14 -52.35 8.76 20.28
CA ALA A 14 -51.02 8.20 20.48
C ALA A 14 -50.03 9.36 20.37
N ALA A 15 -49.62 9.94 21.48
CA ALA A 15 -48.45 10.81 21.53
C ALA A 15 -47.26 9.95 21.20
N THR A 16 -46.80 10.00 19.96
CA THR A 16 -45.46 9.54 19.59
C THR A 16 -44.49 10.45 20.31
N THR A 17 -43.98 10.04 21.46
CA THR A 17 -42.84 10.66 22.10
C THR A 17 -41.69 10.45 21.12
N ALA A 18 -41.33 11.50 20.34
CA ALA A 18 -40.06 11.55 19.66
C ALA A 18 -39.01 11.52 20.79
N TYR A 19 -38.42 10.39 21.02
CA TYR A 19 -37.24 10.29 21.86
C TYR A 19 -36.14 11.11 21.10
N ALA A 20 -35.80 12.28 21.64
CA ALA A 20 -34.62 12.97 21.21
C ALA A 20 -33.41 12.01 21.41
N GLN A 21 -32.88 11.49 20.32
CA GLN A 21 -31.74 10.60 20.36
C GLN A 21 -30.57 11.32 20.99
N SER A 22 -29.94 10.75 22.01
CA SER A 22 -28.80 11.38 22.67
C SER A 22 -27.66 11.51 21.67
N CYS A 23 -27.11 12.70 21.53
CA CYS A 23 -25.92 12.94 20.69
C CYS A 23 -24.62 12.40 21.33
N THR A 24 -24.70 11.79 22.49
CA THR A 24 -23.57 11.15 23.17
C THR A 24 -23.99 9.79 23.66
N VAL A 25 -23.31 8.76 23.20
CA VAL A 25 -23.53 7.35 23.58
C VAL A 25 -22.21 6.70 23.93
N SER A 26 -22.21 5.83 24.93
CA SER A 26 -20.99 5.09 25.33
C SER A 26 -20.75 3.82 24.50
N ALA A 27 -21.73 3.46 23.66
CA ALA A 27 -21.72 2.26 22.83
C ALA A 27 -21.92 2.65 21.34
N THR A 28 -21.79 1.68 20.45
CA THR A 28 -22.09 1.88 19.03
C THR A 28 -23.60 2.01 18.80
N THR A 29 -24.02 3.06 18.11
CA THR A 29 -25.39 3.23 17.63
C THR A 29 -25.56 2.49 16.31
N THR A 30 -26.53 1.58 16.24
CA THR A 30 -26.83 0.83 15.02
C THR A 30 -27.98 1.47 14.26
N ILE A 31 -27.72 1.84 12.99
CA ILE A 31 -28.72 2.37 12.05
C ILE A 31 -29.26 1.20 11.24
N GLN A 32 -30.58 0.98 11.31
CA GLN A 32 -31.27 -0.09 10.59
C GLN A 32 -32.00 0.39 9.32
N ASN A 33 -32.30 1.69 9.24
CA ASN A 33 -33.03 2.30 8.15
C ASN A 33 -32.75 3.82 8.06
N ALA A 34 -33.26 4.47 7.03
CA ALA A 34 -33.10 5.93 6.82
C ALA A 34 -33.73 6.77 7.95
N GLY A 35 -34.77 6.27 8.61
CA GLY A 35 -35.40 6.95 9.74
C GLY A 35 -34.47 7.06 10.95
N ASP A 36 -33.73 5.99 11.26
CA ASP A 36 -32.73 6.00 12.35
C ASP A 36 -31.63 7.03 12.05
N ALA A 37 -31.16 7.09 10.79
CA ALA A 37 -30.17 8.09 10.35
C ALA A 37 -30.70 9.52 10.51
N THR A 38 -31.96 9.76 10.09
CA THR A 38 -32.62 11.05 10.24
C THR A 38 -32.79 11.46 11.70
N GLY A 39 -32.97 10.49 12.60
CA GLY A 39 -33.03 10.73 14.05
C GLY A 39 -31.78 11.39 14.62
N LEU A 40 -30.61 11.20 13.96
CA LEU A 40 -29.34 11.85 14.31
C LEU A 40 -29.17 13.25 13.72
N ALA A 41 -30.06 13.70 12.83
CA ALA A 41 -29.91 14.96 12.10
C ALA A 41 -29.83 16.21 12.99
N SER A 42 -30.36 16.14 14.23
CA SER A 42 -30.24 17.23 15.21
C SER A 42 -28.87 17.33 15.88
N CYS A 43 -28.02 16.31 15.73
CA CYS A 43 -26.70 16.25 16.34
C CYS A 43 -25.63 16.87 15.43
N SER A 44 -25.20 18.08 15.70
CA SER A 44 -24.05 18.66 14.99
C SER A 44 -22.75 17.93 15.35
N THR A 45 -22.60 17.50 16.61
CA THR A 45 -21.54 16.61 17.05
C THR A 45 -22.18 15.35 17.62
N PHE A 46 -21.75 14.21 17.12
CA PHE A 46 -22.14 12.91 17.64
C PHE A 46 -20.93 12.21 18.29
N SER A 47 -21.04 11.88 19.57
CA SER A 47 -19.99 11.18 20.32
C SER A 47 -20.41 9.72 20.55
N GLY A 48 -19.69 8.82 19.91
CA GLY A 48 -19.93 7.38 19.83
C GLY A 48 -19.76 6.89 18.39
N SER A 49 -19.65 5.60 18.20
CA SER A 49 -19.56 5.00 16.86
C SER A 49 -20.94 4.79 16.25
N ILE A 50 -21.01 4.87 14.92
CA ILE A 50 -22.20 4.57 14.13
C ILE A 50 -21.93 3.32 13.31
N ALA A 51 -22.79 2.31 13.43
CA ALA A 51 -22.78 1.11 12.61
C ALA A 51 -24.04 1.02 11.76
N ILE A 52 -23.91 0.71 10.49
CA ILE A 52 -25.03 0.45 9.59
C ILE A 52 -25.30 -1.06 9.58
N ALA A 53 -26.53 -1.45 9.90
CA ALA A 53 -26.90 -2.85 10.02
C ALA A 53 -26.80 -3.60 8.69
N THR A 54 -26.44 -4.87 8.74
CA THR A 54 -26.27 -5.73 7.53
C THR A 54 -27.57 -5.92 6.74
N GLY A 55 -28.73 -5.80 7.41
CA GLY A 55 -30.06 -5.92 6.79
C GLY A 55 -30.61 -4.63 6.19
N THR A 56 -29.92 -3.50 6.34
CA THR A 56 -30.37 -2.20 5.84
C THR A 56 -30.48 -2.20 4.32
N THR A 57 -31.63 -1.76 3.80
CA THR A 57 -31.92 -1.66 2.35
C THR A 57 -31.93 -0.23 1.84
N ASP A 58 -32.02 0.74 2.75
CA ASP A 58 -32.15 2.16 2.45
C ASP A 58 -30.78 2.80 2.17
N ASP A 59 -30.79 3.87 1.39
CA ASP A 59 -29.67 4.79 1.35
C ASP A 59 -29.57 5.53 2.70
N ILE A 60 -28.36 5.70 3.21
CA ILE A 60 -28.12 6.27 4.52
C ILE A 60 -27.57 7.68 4.39
N ALA A 61 -28.28 8.65 5.00
CA ALA A 61 -27.88 10.06 5.02
C ALA A 61 -27.68 10.54 6.46
N LEU A 62 -26.43 10.91 6.80
CA LEU A 62 -26.01 11.44 8.09
C LEU A 62 -25.81 12.97 8.04
N ASP A 63 -26.68 13.66 7.30
CA ASP A 63 -26.49 15.06 6.88
C ASP A 63 -26.49 16.07 8.04
N GLY A 64 -27.04 15.71 9.22
CA GLY A 64 -27.02 16.59 10.41
C GLY A 64 -25.66 16.64 11.12
N ILE A 65 -24.87 15.58 10.98
CA ILE A 65 -23.62 15.44 11.73
C ILE A 65 -22.51 16.20 11.03
N ARG A 66 -21.87 17.10 11.75
CA ARG A 66 -20.67 17.83 11.32
C ARG A 66 -19.39 17.15 11.83
N ARG A 67 -19.44 16.67 13.07
CA ARG A 67 -18.32 15.96 13.70
C ARG A 67 -18.80 14.62 14.28
N LEU A 68 -18.13 13.55 13.94
CA LEU A 68 -18.34 12.21 14.49
C LEU A 68 -17.12 11.81 15.34
N ASN A 69 -17.28 11.78 16.68
CA ASN A 69 -16.24 11.32 17.61
C ASN A 69 -16.41 9.81 17.81
N GLY A 70 -15.96 9.04 16.85
CA GLY A 70 -16.08 7.59 16.81
C GLY A 70 -16.00 7.06 15.38
N ASN A 71 -16.25 5.77 15.20
CA ASN A 71 -16.14 5.12 13.91
C ASN A 71 -17.45 5.20 13.11
N LEU A 72 -17.35 5.20 11.80
CA LEU A 72 -18.45 4.93 10.89
C LEU A 72 -18.22 3.56 10.23
N VAL A 73 -19.06 2.58 10.55
CA VAL A 73 -18.87 1.19 10.13
C VAL A 73 -20.06 0.70 9.32
N ALA A 74 -19.81 0.12 8.16
CA ALA A 74 -20.77 -0.64 7.39
C ALA A 74 -20.09 -1.87 6.80
N SER A 75 -20.60 -3.05 7.15
CA SER A 75 -19.97 -4.30 6.71
C SER A 75 -21.00 -5.31 6.26
N ALA A 76 -20.61 -6.17 5.27
CA ALA A 76 -21.39 -7.31 4.79
C ALA A 76 -22.84 -6.96 4.40
N ASN A 77 -23.06 -5.82 3.75
CA ASN A 77 -24.38 -5.39 3.28
C ASN A 77 -24.41 -5.32 1.75
N SER A 78 -25.26 -6.15 1.15
CA SER A 78 -25.42 -6.23 -0.30
C SER A 78 -26.56 -5.38 -0.86
N ASN A 79 -27.19 -4.50 -0.07
CA ASN A 79 -28.35 -3.73 -0.50
C ASN A 79 -28.08 -2.23 -0.58
N ILE A 80 -27.29 -1.68 0.35
CA ILE A 80 -26.96 -0.25 0.40
C ILE A 80 -26.29 0.18 -0.90
N LYS A 81 -26.78 1.28 -1.46
CA LYS A 81 -26.26 1.86 -2.71
C LYS A 81 -25.49 3.16 -2.48
N ARG A 82 -25.86 3.91 -1.45
CA ARG A 82 -25.31 5.22 -1.15
C ARG A 82 -25.20 5.46 0.35
N ILE A 83 -24.08 6.04 0.76
CA ILE A 83 -23.85 6.57 2.10
C ILE A 83 -23.47 8.05 1.92
N SER A 84 -24.20 8.96 2.57
CA SER A 84 -23.93 10.39 2.51
C SER A 84 -23.84 11.02 3.90
N ALA A 85 -23.03 12.06 4.02
CA ALA A 85 -22.93 12.92 5.18
C ALA A 85 -22.48 14.31 4.71
N SER A 86 -23.45 15.11 4.21
CA SER A 86 -23.19 16.37 3.50
C SER A 86 -22.50 17.43 4.35
N ASN A 87 -22.68 17.39 5.68
CA ASN A 87 -22.10 18.36 6.62
C ASN A 87 -20.87 17.84 7.37
N LEU A 88 -20.53 16.57 7.23
CA LEU A 88 -19.43 15.95 7.98
C LEU A 88 -18.09 16.52 7.52
N ASP A 89 -17.40 17.24 8.42
CA ASP A 89 -16.04 17.77 8.19
C ASP A 89 -14.96 16.96 8.92
N THR A 90 -15.32 16.30 10.03
CA THR A 90 -14.38 15.56 10.87
C THR A 90 -14.97 14.23 11.33
N LEU A 91 -14.21 13.17 11.15
CA LEU A 91 -14.47 11.84 11.68
C LEU A 91 -13.25 11.42 12.51
N ASP A 92 -13.38 11.50 13.84
CA ASP A 92 -12.29 11.19 14.79
C ASP A 92 -12.14 9.67 15.02
N GLY A 93 -12.27 8.88 13.97
CA GLY A 93 -12.18 7.44 14.02
C GLY A 93 -12.05 6.82 12.63
N GLU A 94 -12.27 5.53 12.53
CA GLU A 94 -12.19 4.78 11.28
C GLU A 94 -13.48 4.88 10.46
N MET A 95 -13.35 5.21 9.19
CA MET A 95 -14.37 4.97 8.17
C MET A 95 -14.15 3.59 7.58
N HIS A 96 -14.92 2.60 8.08
CA HIS A 96 -14.80 1.20 7.70
C HIS A 96 -15.97 0.77 6.83
N LEU A 97 -15.72 0.57 5.55
CA LEU A 97 -16.68 0.09 4.57
C LEU A 97 -16.16 -1.22 3.96
N ASP A 98 -16.85 -2.33 4.25
CA ASP A 98 -16.40 -3.66 3.82
C ASP A 98 -17.54 -4.52 3.30
N GLY A 99 -17.34 -5.16 2.11
CA GLY A 99 -18.32 -6.08 1.56
C GLY A 99 -19.66 -5.43 1.16
N LEU A 100 -19.66 -4.15 0.79
CA LEU A 100 -20.84 -3.42 0.36
C LEU A 100 -20.97 -3.52 -1.17
N THR A 101 -21.43 -4.67 -1.64
CA THR A 101 -21.36 -5.06 -3.04
C THR A 101 -22.20 -4.23 -3.99
N ARG A 102 -23.15 -3.44 -3.52
CA ARG A 102 -23.97 -2.52 -4.32
C ARG A 102 -23.65 -1.05 -4.11
N LEU A 103 -22.77 -0.72 -3.18
CA LEU A 103 -22.39 0.65 -2.89
C LEU A 103 -21.68 1.28 -4.09
N TYR A 104 -22.26 2.32 -4.67
CA TYR A 104 -21.67 3.06 -5.78
C TYR A 104 -21.31 4.51 -5.42
N ALA A 105 -21.80 5.04 -4.30
CA ALA A 105 -21.56 6.41 -3.89
C ALA A 105 -21.26 6.55 -2.39
N VAL A 106 -20.15 7.22 -2.09
CA VAL A 106 -19.78 7.71 -0.75
C VAL A 106 -19.62 9.22 -0.89
N GLU A 107 -20.57 9.98 -0.34
CA GLU A 107 -20.71 11.42 -0.55
C GLU A 107 -20.53 12.18 0.76
N MET A 108 -19.33 12.70 0.97
CA MET A 108 -18.96 13.51 2.13
C MET A 108 -18.17 14.74 1.66
N PRO A 109 -18.85 15.70 1.03
CA PRO A 109 -18.20 16.80 0.30
C PRO A 109 -17.38 17.74 1.19
N LEU A 110 -17.63 17.78 2.49
CA LEU A 110 -16.91 18.66 3.44
C LEU A 110 -15.86 17.92 4.25
N LEU A 111 -15.72 16.60 4.10
CA LEU A 111 -14.80 15.79 4.90
C LEU A 111 -13.35 16.20 4.63
N LYS A 112 -12.64 16.59 5.71
CA LYS A 112 -11.23 16.97 5.71
C LYS A 112 -10.39 16.08 6.60
N ASN A 113 -10.92 15.74 7.79
CA ASN A 113 -10.18 15.00 8.80
C ASN A 113 -10.84 13.63 9.01
N VAL A 114 -10.06 12.58 8.87
CA VAL A 114 -10.48 11.22 9.22
C VAL A 114 -9.27 10.49 9.82
N ASP A 115 -9.46 9.78 10.92
CA ASP A 115 -8.31 9.06 11.50
C ASP A 115 -7.85 7.91 10.59
N SER A 116 -8.79 7.11 10.09
CA SER A 116 -8.48 5.99 9.20
C SER A 116 -9.56 5.78 8.13
N ILE A 117 -9.13 5.57 6.88
CA ILE A 117 -9.99 5.11 5.78
C ILE A 117 -9.70 3.63 5.54
N LYS A 118 -10.73 2.79 5.65
CA LYS A 118 -10.64 1.37 5.35
C LYS A 118 -11.78 0.95 4.45
N PHE A 119 -11.49 0.76 3.18
CA PHE A 119 -12.42 0.32 2.14
C PHE A 119 -11.98 -1.03 1.59
N ASN A 120 -12.84 -2.01 1.68
CA ASN A 120 -12.57 -3.33 1.12
C ASN A 120 -13.82 -3.93 0.47
N ALA A 121 -13.64 -4.66 -0.60
CA ALA A 121 -14.70 -5.36 -1.31
C ALA A 121 -15.91 -4.46 -1.68
N LEU A 122 -15.63 -3.34 -2.34
CA LEU A 122 -16.60 -2.36 -2.84
C LEU A 122 -16.61 -2.33 -4.39
N PRO A 123 -17.04 -3.41 -5.06
CA PRO A 123 -16.84 -3.62 -6.50
C PRO A 123 -17.64 -2.68 -7.40
N ASN A 124 -18.54 -1.88 -6.85
CA ASN A 124 -19.32 -0.88 -7.60
C ASN A 124 -18.95 0.56 -7.25
N LEU A 125 -18.06 0.79 -6.27
CA LEU A 125 -17.61 2.13 -5.89
C LEU A 125 -16.56 2.64 -6.88
N GLN A 126 -16.95 3.59 -7.76
CA GLN A 126 -16.10 4.08 -8.84
C GLN A 126 -15.43 5.42 -8.54
N GLN A 127 -15.98 6.20 -7.60
CA GLN A 127 -15.46 7.50 -7.21
C GLN A 127 -15.83 7.87 -5.78
N LEU A 128 -15.02 8.73 -5.18
CA LEU A 128 -15.27 9.35 -3.89
C LEU A 128 -15.74 10.79 -4.12
N THR A 129 -16.70 11.27 -3.32
CA THR A 129 -17.14 12.66 -3.36
C THR A 129 -16.66 13.37 -2.08
N PHE A 130 -15.36 13.57 -1.99
CA PHE A 130 -14.66 14.32 -0.93
C PHE A 130 -14.14 15.63 -1.52
N THR A 131 -15.05 16.56 -1.86
CA THR A 131 -14.71 17.77 -2.63
C THR A 131 -13.91 18.79 -1.84
N ALA A 132 -13.97 18.76 -0.50
CA ALA A 132 -13.10 19.59 0.35
C ALA A 132 -11.68 19.02 0.49
N GLU A 133 -11.47 17.81 -0.04
CA GLU A 133 -10.27 17.00 0.06
C GLU A 133 -9.93 16.61 1.50
N VAL A 134 -9.77 15.30 1.73
CA VAL A 134 -9.25 14.77 2.99
C VAL A 134 -7.77 15.06 3.04
N ASP A 135 -7.36 15.95 3.94
CA ASP A 135 -5.97 16.39 4.11
C ASP A 135 -5.29 15.78 5.35
N GLN A 136 -6.05 15.14 6.23
CA GLN A 136 -5.54 14.47 7.43
C GLN A 136 -6.10 13.06 7.57
N ALA A 137 -5.21 12.06 7.53
CA ALA A 137 -5.49 10.68 7.94
C ALA A 137 -4.20 10.01 8.42
N SER A 138 -4.28 9.17 9.45
CA SER A 138 -3.16 8.35 9.90
C SER A 138 -3.02 7.09 9.05
N LYS A 139 -4.14 6.56 8.51
CA LYS A 139 -4.14 5.34 7.72
C LYS A 139 -5.09 5.40 6.53
N VAL A 140 -4.62 4.94 5.38
CA VAL A 140 -5.43 4.72 4.16
C VAL A 140 -5.24 3.28 3.69
N ASP A 141 -6.33 2.50 3.72
CA ASP A 141 -6.37 1.10 3.31
C ASP A 141 -7.54 0.91 2.33
N ILE A 142 -7.24 0.82 1.03
CA ILE A 142 -8.23 0.75 -0.05
C ILE A 142 -7.95 -0.46 -0.91
N GLN A 143 -8.83 -1.44 -0.84
CA GLN A 143 -8.65 -2.72 -1.52
C GLN A 143 -9.93 -3.18 -2.21
N ASN A 144 -9.76 -3.91 -3.34
CA ASN A 144 -10.87 -4.59 -4.02
C ASN A 144 -12.04 -3.65 -4.34
N THR A 145 -11.75 -2.47 -4.87
CA THR A 145 -12.76 -1.47 -5.27
C THR A 145 -12.78 -1.29 -6.79
N ALA A 146 -13.82 -0.60 -7.28
CA ALA A 146 -13.88 -0.16 -8.68
C ALA A 146 -13.45 1.31 -8.86
N LEU A 147 -12.76 1.89 -7.88
CA LEU A 147 -12.28 3.27 -7.93
C LEU A 147 -11.38 3.49 -9.16
N ARG A 148 -11.58 4.61 -9.83
CA ARG A 148 -10.77 5.04 -10.99
C ARG A 148 -9.66 6.00 -10.62
N SER A 149 -9.79 6.68 -9.49
CA SER A 149 -8.79 7.59 -8.93
C SER A 149 -8.97 7.70 -7.42
N LEU A 150 -7.96 8.26 -6.77
CA LEU A 150 -8.00 8.62 -5.34
C LEU A 150 -8.29 10.13 -5.16
N THR A 151 -8.88 10.78 -6.16
CA THR A 151 -9.27 12.18 -6.07
C THR A 151 -10.15 12.42 -4.85
N GLY A 152 -9.84 13.45 -4.09
CA GLY A 152 -10.48 13.75 -2.80
C GLY A 152 -9.67 13.27 -1.60
N ILE A 153 -8.56 12.53 -1.79
CA ILE A 153 -7.60 12.18 -0.75
C ILE A 153 -6.29 12.90 -1.06
N ASN A 154 -5.96 13.93 -0.27
CA ASN A 154 -4.81 14.82 -0.50
C ASN A 154 -3.97 15.02 0.77
N ILE A 155 -3.52 13.91 1.34
CA ILE A 155 -2.83 13.84 2.62
C ILE A 155 -1.35 14.18 2.42
N GLU A 156 -0.79 14.99 3.32
CA GLU A 156 0.65 15.33 3.32
C GLU A 156 1.48 14.41 4.22
N GLU A 157 0.92 13.95 5.34
CA GLU A 157 1.59 13.07 6.30
C GLU A 157 0.67 11.90 6.64
N VAL A 158 1.23 10.69 6.63
CA VAL A 158 0.48 9.46 6.89
C VAL A 158 1.38 8.42 7.56
N ASP A 159 0.79 7.58 8.40
CA ASP A 159 1.51 6.43 8.93
C ASP A 159 1.55 5.28 7.95
N THR A 160 0.38 4.90 7.42
CA THR A 160 0.28 3.74 6.54
C THR A 160 -0.63 4.02 5.35
N VAL A 161 -0.14 3.70 4.15
CA VAL A 161 -0.92 3.63 2.92
C VAL A 161 -0.84 2.22 2.37
N PHE A 162 -2.00 1.59 2.17
CA PHE A 162 -2.12 0.30 1.51
C PHE A 162 -3.21 0.37 0.44
N ILE A 163 -2.83 0.34 -0.83
CA ILE A 163 -3.77 0.42 -1.95
C ILE A 163 -3.51 -0.77 -2.87
N ALA A 164 -4.46 -1.72 -2.89
CA ALA A 164 -4.26 -2.97 -3.60
C ALA A 164 -5.52 -3.50 -4.29
N ASN A 165 -5.34 -4.26 -5.36
CA ASN A 165 -6.42 -4.93 -6.11
C ASN A 165 -7.50 -3.97 -6.63
N ASN A 166 -7.12 -2.76 -7.04
CA ASN A 166 -8.02 -1.77 -7.64
C ASN A 166 -7.74 -1.65 -9.14
N GLY A 167 -8.24 -2.62 -9.93
CA GLY A 167 -7.89 -2.78 -11.35
C GLY A 167 -8.33 -1.64 -12.27
N TYR A 168 -9.09 -0.65 -11.80
CA TYR A 168 -9.55 0.50 -12.58
C TYR A 168 -8.80 1.80 -12.27
N ILE A 169 -7.88 1.81 -11.30
CA ILE A 169 -7.07 3.00 -10.98
C ILE A 169 -5.96 3.15 -12.02
N ASP A 170 -6.04 4.19 -12.84
CA ASP A 170 -5.03 4.50 -13.86
C ASP A 170 -3.89 5.36 -13.32
N GLU A 171 -4.16 6.14 -12.28
CA GLU A 171 -3.19 7.05 -11.67
C GLU A 171 -3.37 7.10 -10.14
N ILE A 172 -2.24 7.03 -9.43
CA ILE A 172 -2.13 7.30 -8.00
C ILE A 172 -1.18 8.48 -7.84
N SER A 173 -1.75 9.67 -7.68
CA SER A 173 -0.99 10.89 -7.43
C SER A 173 -1.33 11.41 -6.03
N MET A 174 -0.34 11.50 -5.14
CA MET A 174 -0.50 11.91 -3.75
C MET A 174 0.55 12.95 -3.39
N GLN A 175 0.14 13.98 -2.63
CA GLN A 175 1.02 15.06 -2.18
C GLN A 175 1.82 14.71 -0.91
N LEU A 176 1.94 13.44 -0.60
CA LEU A 176 2.66 12.93 0.57
C LEU A 176 4.05 13.51 0.67
N GLY A 177 4.37 14.15 1.80
CA GLY A 177 5.71 14.55 2.20
C GLY A 177 6.43 13.46 2.98
N ASN A 178 5.68 12.80 3.88
CA ASN A 178 6.23 11.80 4.80
C ASN A 178 5.34 10.57 4.95
N VAL A 179 5.95 9.40 5.11
CA VAL A 179 5.28 8.12 5.42
C VAL A 179 6.00 7.44 6.58
N SER A 180 5.39 7.42 7.76
CA SER A 180 6.08 7.00 8.98
C SER A 180 6.26 5.49 9.14
N THR A 181 5.37 4.68 8.58
CA THR A 181 5.41 3.22 8.71
C THR A 181 5.60 2.52 7.36
N SER A 182 4.62 2.64 6.45
CA SER A 182 4.73 1.99 5.14
C SER A 182 3.79 2.59 4.09
N LEU A 183 4.25 2.58 2.84
CA LEU A 183 3.41 2.76 1.67
C LEU A 183 3.55 1.53 0.78
N THR A 184 2.43 0.87 0.52
CA THR A 184 2.36 -0.30 -0.35
C THR A 184 1.32 -0.08 -1.43
N LEU A 185 1.75 -0.11 -2.68
CA LEU A 185 0.90 -0.10 -3.86
C LEU A 185 1.09 -1.41 -4.60
N ALA A 186 0.03 -2.23 -4.69
CA ALA A 186 0.17 -3.58 -5.22
C ALA A 186 -1.05 -4.02 -6.03
N ASP A 187 -0.80 -4.74 -7.11
CA ASP A 187 -1.85 -5.46 -7.85
C ASP A 187 -3.05 -4.57 -8.27
N ASN A 188 -2.79 -3.28 -8.54
CA ASN A 188 -3.77 -2.36 -9.11
C ASN A 188 -3.82 -2.51 -10.64
N ASN A 189 -4.22 -1.49 -11.39
CA ASN A 189 -4.09 -1.53 -12.85
C ASN A 189 -2.61 -1.77 -13.23
N GLU A 190 -2.33 -2.70 -14.15
CA GLU A 190 -0.96 -3.04 -14.58
C GLU A 190 -0.19 -1.86 -15.19
N ASN A 191 -0.91 -0.84 -15.68
CA ASN A 191 -0.35 0.37 -16.25
C ASN A 191 -0.44 1.58 -15.29
N VAL A 192 -0.77 1.35 -14.00
CA VAL A 192 -0.95 2.43 -13.04
C VAL A 192 0.28 3.33 -12.96
N LYS A 193 0.05 4.65 -13.06
CA LYS A 193 1.08 5.67 -12.91
C LYS A 193 1.09 6.17 -11.48
N VAL A 194 2.23 6.00 -10.82
CA VAL A 194 2.41 6.46 -9.44
C VAL A 194 3.25 7.73 -9.44
N SER A 195 2.73 8.79 -8.82
CA SER A 195 3.40 10.08 -8.66
C SER A 195 3.38 10.53 -7.20
N LEU A 196 4.57 10.63 -6.60
CA LEU A 196 4.78 11.09 -5.22
C LEU A 196 5.79 12.25 -5.24
N PRO A 197 5.40 13.43 -5.80
CA PRO A 197 6.33 14.51 -6.11
C PRO A 197 6.97 15.13 -4.88
N ASN A 198 6.27 15.13 -3.76
CA ASN A 198 6.69 15.81 -2.53
C ASN A 198 7.30 14.87 -1.48
N LEU A 199 7.33 13.55 -1.74
CA LEU A 199 7.79 12.57 -0.76
C LEU A 199 9.28 12.75 -0.45
N ILE A 200 9.59 13.25 0.75
CA ILE A 200 10.95 13.53 1.21
C ILE A 200 11.54 12.32 1.94
N TRP A 201 10.77 11.71 2.84
CA TRP A 201 11.21 10.51 3.52
C TRP A 201 10.06 9.52 3.76
N ALA A 202 10.42 8.26 3.86
CA ALA A 202 9.51 7.19 4.26
C ALA A 202 10.25 6.15 5.11
N SER A 203 9.48 5.32 5.82
CA SER A 203 10.04 4.08 6.38
C SER A 203 10.11 3.04 5.27
N ASN A 204 9.03 2.36 4.95
CA ASN A 204 9.02 1.32 3.92
C ASN A 204 8.22 1.74 2.69
N LEU A 205 8.77 1.51 1.51
CA LEU A 205 8.08 1.68 0.23
C LEU A 205 8.06 0.37 -0.53
N THR A 206 6.88 -0.06 -0.96
CA THR A 206 6.70 -1.24 -1.80
C THR A 206 5.84 -0.91 -3.01
N PHE A 207 6.40 -1.16 -4.19
CA PHE A 207 5.71 -0.99 -5.47
C PHE A 207 5.67 -2.34 -6.20
N ARG A 208 4.47 -2.80 -6.48
CA ARG A 208 4.24 -4.07 -7.16
C ARG A 208 3.23 -3.92 -8.28
N PHE A 209 3.55 -4.45 -9.45
CA PHE A 209 2.74 -4.36 -10.68
C PHE A 209 2.35 -2.90 -11.03
N CYS A 210 3.29 -1.96 -10.87
CA CYS A 210 3.11 -0.57 -11.29
C CYS A 210 3.67 -0.34 -12.70
N GLY A 211 2.95 0.43 -13.52
CA GLY A 211 3.39 0.82 -14.87
C GLY A 211 4.47 1.89 -14.86
N SER A 212 4.41 2.82 -13.89
CA SER A 212 5.47 3.80 -13.62
C SER A 212 5.46 4.25 -12.17
N VAL A 213 6.64 4.66 -11.66
CA VAL A 213 6.80 5.21 -10.31
C VAL A 213 7.74 6.41 -10.36
N SER A 214 7.28 7.55 -9.84
CA SER A 214 8.03 8.79 -9.74
C SER A 214 8.14 9.26 -8.29
N VAL A 215 9.39 9.37 -7.79
CA VAL A 215 9.73 9.79 -6.42
C VAL A 215 10.87 10.82 -6.44
N PRO A 216 10.70 11.95 -7.15
CA PRO A 216 11.80 12.88 -7.43
C PRO A 216 12.40 13.54 -6.20
N SER A 217 11.62 13.71 -5.14
CA SER A 217 12.03 14.42 -3.92
C SER A 217 12.56 13.51 -2.81
N LEU A 218 12.47 12.18 -2.99
CA LEU A 218 12.82 11.19 -1.96
C LEU A 218 14.30 11.27 -1.59
N GLN A 219 14.59 11.56 -0.32
CA GLN A 219 15.95 11.75 0.20
C GLN A 219 16.42 10.61 1.10
N THR A 220 15.50 10.06 1.91
CA THR A 220 15.85 9.04 2.91
C THR A 220 14.75 8.00 3.05
N LEU A 221 15.16 6.74 3.15
CA LEU A 221 14.32 5.65 3.62
C LEU A 221 14.89 5.12 4.93
N ASN A 222 14.05 5.07 5.97
CA ASN A 222 14.42 4.50 7.26
C ASN A 222 14.32 2.98 7.29
N GLY A 223 13.47 2.40 6.45
CA GLY A 223 13.30 0.97 6.22
C GLY A 223 13.74 0.58 4.80
N SER A 224 12.91 -0.20 4.11
CA SER A 224 13.25 -0.84 2.84
C SER A 224 12.56 -0.19 1.63
N LEU A 225 13.17 -0.36 0.45
CA LEU A 225 12.57 -0.12 -0.86
C LEU A 225 12.41 -1.45 -1.61
N GLY A 226 11.18 -1.81 -1.93
CA GLY A 226 10.85 -2.99 -2.73
C GLY A 226 10.21 -2.63 -4.07
N LEU A 227 10.81 -3.12 -5.17
CA LEU A 227 10.31 -2.99 -6.55
C LEU A 227 10.09 -4.39 -7.11
N TYR A 228 8.83 -4.84 -7.21
CA TYR A 228 8.52 -6.22 -7.57
C TYR A 228 7.56 -6.31 -8.75
N ASN A 229 7.91 -7.09 -9.77
CA ASN A 229 7.04 -7.37 -10.92
C ASN A 229 6.46 -6.12 -11.61
N ASN A 230 7.19 -5.00 -11.60
CA ASN A 230 6.70 -3.76 -12.21
C ASN A 230 6.89 -3.76 -13.72
N GLY A 231 6.02 -3.01 -14.43
CA GLY A 231 6.03 -2.88 -15.88
C GLY A 231 6.93 -1.78 -16.43
N PHE A 232 7.50 -0.92 -15.59
CA PHE A 232 8.30 0.22 -16.03
C PHE A 232 9.66 -0.17 -16.63
N GLU A 233 10.11 0.62 -17.64
CA GLU A 233 11.40 0.43 -18.29
C GLU A 233 12.58 1.03 -17.50
N SER A 234 12.31 2.00 -16.63
CA SER A 234 13.32 2.65 -15.81
C SER A 234 12.78 3.05 -14.44
N PHE A 235 13.66 3.06 -13.44
CA PHE A 235 13.37 3.61 -12.12
C PHE A 235 14.49 4.57 -11.70
N SER A 236 14.09 5.73 -11.16
CA SER A 236 15.01 6.74 -10.66
C SER A 236 14.60 7.31 -9.32
N ALA A 237 15.55 7.38 -8.39
CA ALA A 237 15.43 8.11 -7.12
C ALA A 237 16.59 9.10 -6.99
N PRO A 238 16.50 10.26 -7.68
CA PRO A 238 17.64 11.15 -7.92
C PRO A 238 18.19 11.83 -6.68
N ASN A 239 17.41 11.90 -5.62
CA ASN A 239 17.78 12.55 -4.38
C ASN A 239 18.01 11.58 -3.21
N LEU A 240 17.76 10.28 -3.40
CA LEU A 240 17.89 9.28 -2.33
C LEU A 240 19.36 9.09 -1.94
N THR A 241 19.68 9.35 -0.65
CA THR A 241 21.03 9.29 -0.10
C THR A 241 21.31 8.05 0.72
N SER A 242 20.28 7.50 1.37
CA SER A 242 20.40 6.33 2.24
C SER A 242 19.14 5.47 2.32
N ILE A 243 19.34 4.17 2.49
CA ILE A 243 18.31 3.18 2.78
C ILE A 243 18.66 2.51 4.10
N GLY A 244 17.72 2.57 5.07
CA GLY A 244 17.92 2.11 6.44
C GLY A 244 17.91 0.60 6.60
N GLU A 245 17.27 -0.11 5.66
CA GLU A 245 17.24 -1.59 5.62
C GLU A 245 17.66 -2.06 4.23
N ALA A 246 16.76 -2.70 3.47
CA ALA A 246 17.08 -3.37 2.22
C ALA A 246 16.58 -2.61 0.97
N LEU A 247 17.32 -2.77 -0.13
CA LEU A 247 16.89 -2.44 -1.48
C LEU A 247 16.68 -3.74 -2.26
N ALA A 248 15.44 -4.01 -2.67
CA ALA A 248 15.07 -5.17 -3.47
C ALA A 248 14.46 -4.73 -4.82
N ILE A 249 15.04 -5.21 -5.92
CA ILE A 249 14.61 -4.96 -7.31
C ILE A 249 14.47 -6.34 -7.97
N VAL A 250 13.25 -6.88 -7.98
CA VAL A 250 13.06 -8.29 -8.32
C VAL A 250 11.93 -8.46 -9.35
N ALA A 251 12.22 -9.24 -10.38
CA ALA A 251 11.26 -9.66 -11.39
C ALA A 251 10.59 -8.51 -12.18
N ASN A 252 11.30 -7.40 -12.39
CA ASN A 252 10.82 -6.29 -13.22
C ASN A 252 11.30 -6.55 -14.66
N GLU A 253 10.52 -7.30 -15.43
CA GLU A 253 10.95 -7.85 -16.73
C GLU A 253 11.26 -6.78 -17.78
N ASN A 254 10.61 -5.62 -17.73
CA ASN A 254 10.83 -4.52 -18.67
C ASN A 254 11.94 -3.57 -18.23
N LEU A 255 12.38 -3.65 -16.99
CA LEU A 255 13.36 -2.75 -16.41
C LEU A 255 14.73 -2.90 -17.10
N SER A 256 15.19 -1.84 -17.74
CA SER A 256 16.49 -1.76 -18.44
C SER A 256 17.46 -0.79 -17.76
N ASN A 257 16.96 0.11 -16.92
CA ASN A 257 17.80 1.11 -16.27
C ASN A 257 17.30 1.44 -14.85
N ILE A 258 18.27 1.55 -13.94
CA ILE A 258 18.05 2.02 -12.56
C ILE A 258 19.03 3.16 -12.26
N THR A 259 18.58 4.17 -11.51
CA THR A 259 19.41 5.36 -11.24
C THR A 259 19.23 5.85 -9.81
N PHE A 260 20.30 5.76 -9.02
CA PHE A 260 20.40 6.21 -7.63
C PHE A 260 21.67 7.05 -7.45
N PRO A 261 21.76 8.24 -8.08
CA PRO A 261 23.03 8.97 -8.25
C PRO A 261 23.63 9.52 -6.95
N LYS A 262 22.84 9.60 -5.88
CA LYS A 262 23.29 10.13 -4.58
C LYS A 262 23.29 9.06 -3.48
N LEU A 263 22.89 7.82 -3.78
CA LEU A 263 22.81 6.76 -2.77
C LEU A 263 24.21 6.34 -2.32
N THR A 264 24.51 6.57 -1.05
CA THR A 264 25.83 6.29 -0.46
C THR A 264 25.81 5.04 0.43
N LYS A 265 24.64 4.67 0.99
CA LYS A 265 24.55 3.62 1.99
C LYS A 265 23.26 2.83 1.87
N ILE A 266 23.38 1.51 1.95
CA ILE A 266 22.32 0.55 2.24
C ILE A 266 22.69 -0.15 3.53
N THR A 267 21.84 -0.05 4.58
CA THR A 267 22.22 -0.53 5.90
C THR A 267 22.13 -2.05 6.03
N ASP A 268 21.24 -2.68 5.27
CA ASP A 268 21.12 -4.15 5.19
C ASP A 268 21.44 -4.63 3.76
N ASN A 269 20.54 -5.28 3.05
CA ASN A 269 20.82 -6.01 1.83
C ASN A 269 20.53 -5.21 0.56
N LEU A 270 21.37 -5.39 -0.46
CA LEU A 270 21.07 -5.05 -1.84
C LEU A 270 20.73 -6.34 -2.60
N GLN A 271 19.52 -6.45 -3.14
CA GLN A 271 19.09 -7.55 -3.96
C GLN A 271 18.61 -7.05 -5.33
N VAL A 272 19.19 -7.58 -6.40
CA VAL A 272 18.74 -7.35 -7.78
C VAL A 272 18.66 -8.70 -8.47
N ALA A 273 17.43 -9.15 -8.81
CA ALA A 273 17.23 -10.50 -9.33
C ALA A 273 16.11 -10.57 -10.37
N ASN A 274 16.28 -11.42 -11.37
CA ASN A 274 15.23 -11.73 -12.35
C ASN A 274 14.70 -10.51 -13.14
N ASN A 275 15.55 -9.52 -13.41
CA ASN A 275 15.20 -8.36 -14.25
C ASN A 275 15.82 -8.58 -15.64
N SER A 276 15.08 -9.25 -16.53
CA SER A 276 15.62 -9.82 -17.77
C SER A 276 16.17 -8.81 -18.77
N ARG A 277 15.72 -7.54 -18.74
CA ARG A 277 16.25 -6.46 -19.58
C ARG A 277 17.31 -5.61 -18.90
N LEU A 278 17.59 -5.82 -17.61
CA LEU A 278 18.61 -5.07 -16.87
C LEU A 278 19.97 -5.74 -17.05
N VAL A 279 20.58 -5.51 -18.21
CA VAL A 279 21.87 -6.12 -18.59
C VAL A 279 23.08 -5.35 -18.05
N GLU A 280 22.90 -4.10 -17.65
CA GLU A 280 23.94 -3.28 -17.04
C GLU A 280 23.42 -2.65 -15.74
N ILE A 281 24.22 -2.74 -14.68
CA ILE A 281 23.93 -2.13 -13.38
C ILE A 281 25.03 -1.12 -13.08
N THR A 282 24.80 0.13 -13.50
CA THR A 282 25.74 1.26 -13.32
C THR A 282 25.11 2.40 -12.51
N GLY A 283 23.88 2.20 -12.04
CA GLY A 283 23.07 3.21 -11.38
C GLY A 283 23.45 3.58 -9.95
N PHE A 284 24.57 3.05 -9.41
CA PHE A 284 25.03 3.29 -8.04
C PHE A 284 26.41 3.95 -7.96
N PRO A 285 26.65 5.11 -8.60
CA PRO A 285 27.99 5.71 -8.72
C PRO A 285 28.57 6.16 -7.36
N GLU A 286 27.72 6.50 -6.39
CA GLU A 286 28.11 7.02 -5.09
C GLU A 286 28.04 5.98 -3.97
N LEU A 287 27.62 4.75 -4.24
CA LEU A 287 27.41 3.73 -3.19
C LEU A 287 28.72 3.31 -2.56
N VAL A 288 28.83 3.59 -1.25
CA VAL A 288 30.04 3.34 -0.45
C VAL A 288 29.94 2.08 0.37
N SER A 289 28.77 1.81 0.98
CA SER A 289 28.64 0.69 1.93
C SER A 289 27.31 -0.04 1.85
N ILE A 290 27.38 -1.36 2.02
CA ILE A 290 26.28 -2.28 2.21
C ILE A 290 26.53 -3.04 3.51
N GLY A 291 25.62 -2.87 4.49
CA GLY A 291 25.79 -3.46 5.82
C GLY A 291 25.44 -4.95 5.89
N GLY A 292 24.63 -5.44 4.98
CA GLY A 292 24.29 -6.85 4.79
C GLY A 292 24.91 -7.41 3.52
N SER A 293 24.12 -8.19 2.77
CA SER A 293 24.57 -8.89 1.57
C SER A 293 24.41 -8.06 0.30
N PHE A 294 25.37 -8.22 -0.60
CA PHE A 294 25.30 -7.82 -2.01
C PHE A 294 24.87 -9.05 -2.80
N ASP A 295 23.65 -9.08 -3.32
CA ASP A 295 23.07 -10.24 -3.99
C ASP A 295 22.49 -9.87 -5.35
N ILE A 296 23.21 -10.15 -6.40
CA ILE A 296 22.83 -9.81 -7.78
C ILE A 296 22.83 -11.07 -8.63
N SER A 297 21.70 -11.35 -9.29
CA SER A 297 21.56 -12.51 -10.18
C SER A 297 20.69 -12.20 -11.41
N GLY A 298 21.12 -12.67 -12.58
CA GLY A 298 20.41 -12.44 -13.84
C GLY A 298 21.29 -12.62 -15.06
N ASN A 299 21.10 -11.77 -16.07
CA ASN A 299 21.81 -11.81 -17.35
C ASN A 299 22.71 -10.58 -17.55
N MET A 300 23.29 -10.05 -16.49
CA MET A 300 24.11 -8.85 -16.55
C MET A 300 25.41 -9.11 -17.31
N THR A 301 25.80 -8.13 -18.12
CA THR A 301 27.12 -8.05 -18.78
C THR A 301 28.09 -7.19 -17.98
N ASN A 302 27.55 -6.20 -17.23
CA ASN A 302 28.33 -5.26 -16.43
C ASN A 302 27.61 -4.89 -15.12
N VAL A 303 28.36 -4.82 -14.03
CA VAL A 303 27.92 -4.32 -12.74
C VAL A 303 29.00 -3.45 -12.14
N GLU A 304 28.69 -2.19 -11.90
CA GLU A 304 29.64 -1.20 -11.41
C GLU A 304 29.13 -0.49 -10.14
N THR A 305 29.97 -0.49 -9.13
CA THR A 305 29.79 0.29 -7.91
C THR A 305 31.16 0.91 -7.54
N PRO A 306 31.57 1.97 -8.27
CA PRO A 306 32.97 2.42 -8.27
C PRO A 306 33.49 2.90 -6.92
N LYS A 307 32.60 3.39 -6.03
CA LYS A 307 32.95 3.86 -4.69
C LYS A 307 32.75 2.83 -3.60
N LEU A 308 32.26 1.63 -3.93
CA LEU A 308 31.98 0.59 -2.92
C LEU A 308 33.27 0.16 -2.22
N ASN A 309 33.29 0.30 -0.90
CA ASN A 309 34.43 -0.04 -0.06
C ASN A 309 34.08 -0.88 1.17
N SER A 310 32.81 -1.24 1.36
CA SER A 310 32.38 -2.09 2.47
C SER A 310 31.16 -2.92 2.09
N VAL A 311 31.26 -4.24 2.18
CA VAL A 311 30.17 -5.21 2.19
C VAL A 311 30.35 -6.12 3.39
N ARG A 312 29.51 -6.00 4.41
CA ARG A 312 29.67 -6.78 5.64
C ARG A 312 29.16 -8.21 5.52
N GLY A 313 28.09 -8.40 4.77
CA GLY A 313 27.51 -9.72 4.50
C GLY A 313 28.17 -10.44 3.33
N THR A 314 27.43 -11.39 2.78
CA THR A 314 27.87 -12.18 1.63
C THR A 314 27.81 -11.37 0.34
N PHE A 315 28.80 -11.53 -0.51
CA PHE A 315 28.82 -11.05 -1.88
C PHE A 315 28.44 -12.20 -2.82
N ASN A 316 27.34 -12.06 -3.53
CA ASN A 316 26.90 -13.00 -4.57
C ASN A 316 26.62 -12.21 -5.86
N LEU A 317 27.33 -12.53 -6.92
CA LEU A 317 27.03 -12.05 -8.27
C LEU A 317 27.07 -13.26 -9.22
N GLN A 318 25.91 -13.57 -9.80
CA GLN A 318 25.77 -14.66 -10.74
C GLN A 318 25.10 -14.15 -12.02
N SER A 319 25.73 -14.40 -13.17
CA SER A 319 25.19 -13.98 -14.45
C SER A 319 25.22 -15.12 -15.47
N SER A 320 24.18 -15.20 -16.30
CA SER A 320 24.19 -16.04 -17.48
C SER A 320 25.15 -15.54 -18.56
N ASP A 321 25.56 -14.28 -18.46
CA ASP A 321 26.49 -13.66 -19.40
C ASP A 321 27.93 -13.57 -18.85
N ASN A 322 28.81 -12.98 -19.62
CA ASN A 322 30.23 -12.86 -19.26
C ASN A 322 30.48 -11.63 -18.37
N VAL A 323 30.73 -11.88 -17.09
CA VAL A 323 31.07 -10.85 -16.08
C VAL A 323 32.51 -11.00 -15.55
N THR A 324 33.43 -11.51 -16.36
CA THR A 324 34.82 -11.78 -15.93
C THR A 324 35.51 -10.49 -15.44
N ALA A 325 35.37 -9.37 -16.18
CA ALA A 325 35.96 -8.09 -15.79
C ALA A 325 35.37 -7.56 -14.49
N THR A 326 34.05 -7.61 -14.36
CA THR A 326 33.29 -7.26 -13.14
C THR A 326 33.76 -8.09 -11.95
N CYS A 327 33.85 -9.42 -12.11
CA CYS A 327 34.32 -10.31 -11.05
C CYS A 327 35.77 -10.03 -10.62
N ALA A 328 36.64 -9.68 -11.54
CA ALA A 328 38.03 -9.31 -11.22
C ALA A 328 38.10 -8.03 -10.36
N ALA A 329 37.25 -7.04 -10.65
CA ALA A 329 37.14 -5.82 -9.85
C ALA A 329 36.69 -6.12 -8.41
N TYR A 330 35.61 -6.88 -8.23
CA TYR A 330 35.12 -7.24 -6.89
C TYR A 330 36.03 -8.23 -6.16
N GLN A 331 36.75 -9.10 -6.87
CA GLN A 331 37.80 -9.95 -6.25
C GLN A 331 38.92 -9.09 -5.64
N SER A 332 39.27 -7.97 -6.28
CA SER A 332 40.20 -7.01 -5.70
C SER A 332 39.69 -6.42 -4.37
N LEU A 333 38.39 -6.08 -4.27
CA LEU A 333 37.81 -5.63 -3.01
C LEU A 333 37.85 -6.74 -1.93
N LYS A 334 37.55 -7.99 -2.31
CA LYS A 334 37.66 -9.15 -1.40
C LYS A 334 39.07 -9.33 -0.89
N ASN A 335 40.09 -9.27 -1.76
CA ASN A 335 41.49 -9.40 -1.39
C ASN A 335 41.96 -8.30 -0.41
N ARG A 336 41.34 -7.10 -0.53
CA ARG A 336 41.55 -5.96 0.39
C ARG A 336 40.74 -6.06 1.67
N LYS A 337 39.97 -7.15 1.88
CA LYS A 337 39.08 -7.37 3.03
C LYS A 337 37.93 -6.35 3.17
N LEU A 338 37.52 -5.72 2.08
CA LEU A 338 36.40 -4.80 2.02
C LEU A 338 35.06 -5.53 1.83
N ILE A 339 35.12 -6.82 1.50
CA ILE A 339 33.99 -7.75 1.52
C ILE A 339 34.28 -8.76 2.64
N GLU A 340 33.52 -8.66 3.74
CA GLU A 340 33.79 -9.44 4.95
C GLU A 340 33.26 -10.88 4.86
N GLY A 341 32.03 -11.06 4.37
CA GLY A 341 31.37 -12.35 4.26
C GLY A 341 31.85 -13.26 3.13
N GLY A 342 31.08 -14.28 2.81
CA GLY A 342 31.32 -15.16 1.68
C GLY A 342 31.42 -14.40 0.37
N PHE A 343 32.18 -14.91 -0.61
CA PHE A 343 32.36 -14.31 -1.92
C PHE A 343 32.09 -15.33 -3.03
N LYS A 344 31.08 -15.02 -3.86
CA LYS A 344 30.77 -15.77 -5.07
C LYS A 344 30.56 -14.78 -6.21
N CYS A 345 31.39 -14.87 -7.24
CA CYS A 345 31.24 -14.09 -8.46
C CYS A 345 31.50 -15.01 -9.65
N ILE A 346 30.46 -15.25 -10.46
CA ILE A 346 30.52 -16.24 -11.55
C ILE A 346 29.65 -15.79 -12.72
N GLY A 347 30.19 -15.85 -13.92
CA GLY A 347 29.47 -15.65 -15.17
C GLY A 347 29.29 -16.92 -15.96
N ARG A 348 28.47 -16.85 -17.03
CA ARG A 348 28.12 -17.96 -17.91
C ARG A 348 27.44 -19.12 -17.19
N VAL A 349 26.61 -18.79 -16.21
CA VAL A 349 25.83 -19.76 -15.44
C VAL A 349 24.48 -19.96 -16.14
N VAL A 350 24.09 -21.21 -16.35
CA VAL A 350 22.84 -21.52 -17.05
C VAL A 350 21.61 -21.04 -16.26
N ASP A 351 21.69 -21.09 -14.93
CA ASP A 351 20.62 -20.67 -14.02
C ASP A 351 21.22 -19.81 -12.89
N PRO A 352 21.38 -18.51 -13.12
CA PRO A 352 21.88 -17.59 -12.08
C PRO A 352 20.91 -17.53 -10.92
N GLY A 353 21.39 -17.84 -9.71
CA GLY A 353 20.55 -17.88 -8.50
C GLY A 353 20.95 -16.84 -7.46
N GLN A 354 20.00 -16.54 -6.61
CA GLN A 354 20.21 -15.73 -5.41
C GLN A 354 21.13 -16.44 -4.40
N GLN A 355 21.52 -15.73 -3.36
CA GLN A 355 22.34 -16.29 -2.28
C GLN A 355 21.74 -17.59 -1.74
N GLY A 356 22.55 -18.63 -1.65
CA GLY A 356 22.11 -19.96 -1.20
C GLY A 356 21.67 -20.90 -2.32
N HIS A 357 21.45 -20.40 -3.54
CA HIS A 357 21.23 -21.23 -4.70
C HIS A 357 22.56 -21.83 -5.19
N ASN A 358 22.70 -23.15 -5.13
CA ASN A 358 23.81 -23.86 -5.78
C ASN A 358 23.34 -24.27 -7.18
N PRO A 359 23.87 -23.64 -8.25
CA PRO A 359 23.61 -24.13 -9.59
C PRO A 359 24.23 -25.51 -9.72
N THR A 360 23.40 -26.53 -9.70
CA THR A 360 23.83 -27.89 -10.04
C THR A 360 24.16 -27.92 -11.51
N SER A 361 25.38 -28.31 -11.84
CA SER A 361 25.75 -28.75 -13.17
C SER A 361 24.90 -29.99 -13.50
N GLN A 362 23.92 -29.87 -14.40
CA GLN A 362 23.02 -30.98 -14.62
C GLN A 362 22.54 -31.15 -16.03
N SER A 363 22.85 -32.30 -16.52
CA SER A 363 22.14 -32.94 -17.62
C SER A 363 20.87 -33.61 -17.05
N GLY A 364 19.73 -33.29 -17.61
CA GLY A 364 18.61 -34.20 -17.75
C GLY A 364 17.46 -34.16 -16.76
N SER A 365 16.33 -33.91 -17.35
CA SER A 365 14.96 -34.33 -17.01
C SER A 365 14.01 -33.23 -16.50
N LYS A 366 13.09 -32.90 -17.39
CA LYS A 366 11.91 -32.07 -17.10
C LYS A 366 10.91 -32.88 -16.26
N THR A 367 10.65 -32.47 -15.06
CA THR A 367 9.39 -32.75 -14.36
C THR A 367 9.02 -31.51 -13.54
N GLY A 368 7.84 -30.96 -13.80
CA GLY A 368 7.29 -29.85 -13.04
C GLY A 368 7.08 -30.26 -11.58
N ALA A 369 7.68 -29.50 -10.70
CA ALA A 369 7.37 -29.56 -9.27
C ALA A 369 7.47 -28.16 -8.70
N ALA A 370 6.40 -27.75 -8.04
CA ALA A 370 6.42 -26.60 -7.16
C ALA A 370 7.52 -26.83 -6.11
N THR A 371 8.59 -26.04 -6.14
CA THR A 371 9.65 -26.13 -5.16
C THR A 371 9.20 -25.51 -3.85
N SER A 372 9.10 -26.35 -2.83
CA SER A 372 8.92 -25.99 -1.44
C SER A 372 10.03 -25.00 -1.00
N LEU A 373 9.61 -23.87 -0.41
CA LEU A 373 10.50 -22.97 0.33
C LEU A 373 11.12 -23.75 1.51
N SER A 374 12.37 -24.14 1.39
CA SER A 374 13.14 -24.55 2.55
C SER A 374 13.74 -23.32 3.21
N ALA A 375 13.25 -23.01 4.42
CA ALA A 375 13.79 -21.98 5.27
C ALA A 375 15.21 -22.36 5.70
N VAL A 376 16.19 -21.55 5.27
CA VAL A 376 17.54 -21.55 5.87
C VAL A 376 17.66 -20.28 6.72
N ASN A 377 17.85 -20.47 8.01
CA ASN A 377 18.02 -19.43 9.02
C ASN A 377 19.13 -18.43 8.62
N GLY A 378 18.76 -17.18 8.38
CA GLY A 378 19.70 -16.09 8.08
C GLY A 378 19.12 -14.90 7.32
N ALA A 379 17.86 -14.96 6.88
CA ALA A 379 17.22 -13.91 6.08
C ALA A 379 15.90 -13.44 6.71
N LEU A 380 15.89 -13.10 7.99
CA LEU A 380 14.67 -12.70 8.71
C LEU A 380 14.12 -11.29 8.37
N GLY A 381 14.81 -10.54 7.51
CA GLY A 381 14.34 -9.21 7.09
C GLY A 381 13.39 -9.19 5.87
N LEU A 382 13.54 -10.13 4.94
CA LEU A 382 12.78 -10.12 3.67
C LEU A 382 11.55 -11.04 3.67
N ALA A 383 11.48 -12.04 4.55
CA ALA A 383 10.34 -12.96 4.64
C ALA A 383 9.08 -12.32 5.25
N ALA A 384 9.21 -11.23 6.01
CA ALA A 384 8.08 -10.57 6.65
C ALA A 384 7.20 -9.78 5.67
N MET A 385 7.72 -9.39 4.51
CA MET A 385 6.94 -8.65 3.51
C MET A 385 6.15 -9.53 2.53
N ALA A 386 6.47 -10.83 2.44
CA ALA A 386 5.73 -11.77 1.57
C ALA A 386 4.54 -12.45 2.27
N ALA A 387 4.45 -12.40 3.60
CA ALA A 387 3.44 -13.13 4.37
C ALA A 387 2.12 -12.37 4.61
N VAL A 388 2.03 -11.09 4.23
CA VAL A 388 0.80 -10.27 4.42
C VAL A 388 -0.20 -10.39 3.25
N LEU A 389 0.13 -11.15 2.19
CA LEU A 389 -0.70 -11.24 0.99
C LEU A 389 -1.36 -12.61 0.76
N LEU A 390 -1.50 -13.46 1.79
CA LEU A 390 -2.16 -14.78 1.67
C LEU A 390 -3.33 -14.98 2.66
N PHE A 391 -4.08 -13.92 2.97
CA PHE A 391 -5.42 -14.09 3.59
C PHE A 391 -6.39 -13.05 3.05
#